data_eb101042a656adc6ed9b2edc94219616
#
_entry.id   eb101042a656adc6ed9b2edc94219616
#
_cell.length_a   1.000
_cell.length_b   1.000
_cell.length_c   1.000
_cell.angle_alpha   90.00
_cell.angle_beta   90.00
_cell.angle_gamma   90.00
#
_symmetry.space_group_name_H-M   'P 1'
#
loop_
_entity.id
_entity.type
_entity.pdbx_description
1 polymer ?
#
loop_
_entity_poly.entity_id
_entity_poly.type
_entity_poly.pdbx_seq_one_letter_code
_entity_poly.pdbx_strand_id
1 'polypeptide(L)'
;MTGGSMTKAELVEEVSRVSDLTKKHSEVIVDTVFRSIIEALHRGEKIELRGFGSFRLRKREPRKGRNPKTGDKVDVPPKKVPYFKPGKELKELINKEPAPGVPSPAGEGNLPPDALAV
;
A
#
# COMPACT_ATOMS: atom_id res chain seq x y z
N MET A 1 10.49 -0.64 19.54
CA MET A 1 10.72 -0.27 18.73
C MET A 1 9.97 -0.30 17.76
N THR A 2 9.89 0.10 17.17
CA THR A 2 9.21 0.19 16.41
C THR A 2 9.51 0.55 15.18
N GLY A 3 8.90 0.76 14.28
CA GLY A 3 9.17 1.23 13.02
C GLY A 3 9.82 0.27 12.09
N GLY A 4 9.71 -0.95 12.32
CA GLY A 4 10.21 -1.92 11.37
C GLY A 4 9.35 -1.97 10.13
N SER A 5 9.88 -2.56 9.09
CA SER A 5 9.16 -2.79 7.85
C SER A 5 8.89 -4.26 7.69
N MET A 6 7.73 -4.57 7.12
CA MET A 6 7.44 -5.95 6.77
C MET A 6 7.93 -6.18 5.35
N THR A 7 8.77 -7.17 5.15
CA THR A 7 9.27 -7.51 3.83
C THR A 7 8.37 -8.54 3.18
N LYS A 8 8.56 -8.74 1.87
CA LYS A 8 7.82 -9.78 1.19
C LYS A 8 8.10 -11.14 1.82
N ALA A 9 9.34 -11.39 2.22
CA ALA A 9 9.70 -12.66 2.85
C ALA A 9 8.92 -12.87 4.14
N GLU A 10 8.75 -11.81 4.92
CA GLU A 10 7.98 -11.92 6.15
C GLU A 10 6.51 -12.16 5.88
N LEU A 11 6.00 -11.54 4.84
CA LEU A 11 4.61 -11.75 4.46
C LEU A 11 4.41 -13.19 4.00
N VAL A 12 5.35 -13.73 3.25
CA VAL A 12 5.28 -15.13 2.82
C VAL A 12 5.28 -16.06 4.01
N GLU A 13 6.13 -15.77 5.01
CA GLU A 13 6.16 -16.57 6.22
C GLU A 13 4.83 -16.55 6.94
N GLU A 14 4.23 -15.38 7.03
CA GLU A 14 2.96 -15.26 7.69
C GLU A 14 1.86 -16.04 6.97
N VAL A 15 1.84 -15.95 5.65
CA VAL A 15 0.88 -16.70 4.85
C VAL A 15 1.10 -18.20 5.05
N SER A 16 2.35 -18.63 5.07
CA SER A 16 2.67 -20.03 5.27
C SER A 16 2.18 -20.52 6.63
N ARG A 17 2.39 -19.69 7.65
CA ARG A 17 1.99 -20.06 9.01
C ARG A 17 0.48 -20.18 9.14
N VAL A 18 -0.25 -19.27 8.53
CA VAL A 18 -1.69 -19.23 8.69
C VAL A 18 -2.40 -20.27 7.82
N SER A 19 -1.86 -20.51 6.65
CA SER A 19 -2.50 -21.37 5.66
C SER A 19 -2.03 -22.81 5.73
N ASP A 20 -1.00 -23.07 6.52
CA ASP A 20 -0.45 -24.41 6.63
C ASP A 20 0.13 -24.91 5.30
N LEU A 21 0.57 -24.00 4.48
CA LEU A 21 1.22 -24.34 3.23
C LEU A 21 2.72 -24.18 3.35
N THR A 22 3.45 -24.79 2.42
CA THR A 22 4.89 -24.62 2.40
C THR A 22 5.23 -23.17 2.06
N LYS A 23 6.46 -22.78 2.40
CA LYS A 23 6.91 -21.44 2.05
C LYS A 23 6.91 -21.21 0.55
N LYS A 24 7.26 -22.25 -0.20
CA LYS A 24 7.28 -22.14 -1.64
C LYS A 24 5.90 -21.87 -2.21
N HIS A 25 4.91 -22.61 -1.75
CA HIS A 25 3.54 -22.36 -2.21
C HIS A 25 3.05 -21.01 -1.76
N SER A 26 3.40 -20.61 -0.54
CA SER A 26 2.98 -19.31 -0.03
C SER A 26 3.61 -18.18 -0.82
N GLU A 27 4.85 -18.36 -1.26
CA GLU A 27 5.50 -17.36 -2.08
C GLU A 27 4.79 -17.21 -3.43
N VAL A 28 4.37 -18.31 -4.02
CA VAL A 28 3.63 -18.24 -5.27
C VAL A 28 2.32 -17.48 -5.07
N ILE A 29 1.64 -17.72 -3.97
CA ILE A 29 0.39 -17.03 -3.69
C ILE A 29 0.62 -15.52 -3.54
N VAL A 30 1.60 -15.14 -2.75
CA VAL A 30 1.89 -13.73 -2.51
C VAL A 30 2.30 -13.06 -3.82
N ASP A 31 3.17 -13.70 -4.59
CA ASP A 31 3.59 -13.15 -5.87
C ASP A 31 2.44 -13.01 -6.83
N THR A 32 1.52 -13.96 -6.82
CA THR A 32 0.36 -13.92 -7.70
C THR A 32 -0.53 -12.73 -7.36
N VAL A 33 -0.73 -12.48 -6.07
CA VAL A 33 -1.54 -11.34 -5.66
C VAL A 33 -0.93 -10.04 -6.16
N PHE A 34 0.35 -9.85 -5.91
CA PHE A 34 0.98 -8.60 -6.35
C PHE A 34 1.06 -8.48 -7.86
N ARG A 35 1.34 -9.58 -8.54
CA ARG A 35 1.37 -9.54 -10.00
C ARG A 35 0.00 -9.20 -10.57
N SER A 36 -1.06 -9.73 -9.99
CA SER A 36 -2.41 -9.43 -10.43
C SER A 36 -2.73 -7.95 -10.29
N ILE A 37 -2.29 -7.36 -9.17
CA ILE A 37 -2.48 -5.93 -8.96
C ILE A 37 -1.71 -5.13 -10.01
N ILE A 38 -0.47 -5.50 -10.25
CA ILE A 38 0.36 -4.81 -11.23
C ILE A 38 -0.26 -4.89 -12.61
N GLU A 39 -0.71 -6.07 -13.00
CA GLU A 39 -1.29 -6.26 -14.33
C GLU A 39 -2.58 -5.48 -14.50
N ALA A 40 -3.41 -5.44 -13.47
CA ALA A 40 -4.63 -4.66 -13.55
C ALA A 40 -4.33 -3.18 -13.70
N LEU A 41 -3.36 -2.69 -12.94
CA LEU A 41 -2.96 -1.30 -13.06
C LEU A 41 -2.37 -1.00 -14.43
N HIS A 42 -1.63 -1.95 -14.97
CA HIS A 42 -1.05 -1.77 -16.30
C HIS A 42 -2.14 -1.62 -17.36
N ARG A 43 -3.25 -2.32 -17.18
CA ARG A 43 -4.38 -2.17 -18.08
C ARG A 43 -5.22 -0.93 -17.81
N GLY A 44 -4.86 -0.16 -16.80
CA GLY A 44 -5.60 1.04 -16.45
C GLY A 44 -6.83 0.77 -15.58
N GLU A 45 -6.92 -0.41 -15.01
CA GLU A 45 -8.07 -0.76 -14.19
C GLU A 45 -7.85 -0.32 -12.74
N LYS A 46 -8.95 0.00 -12.09
CA LYS A 46 -8.95 0.29 -10.68
C LYS A 46 -9.20 -1.01 -9.94
N ILE A 47 -8.48 -1.22 -8.85
CA ILE A 47 -8.66 -2.41 -8.04
C ILE A 47 -9.30 -1.99 -6.73
N GLU A 48 -10.49 -2.48 -6.48
CA GLU A 48 -11.18 -2.20 -5.23
C GLU A 48 -11.16 -3.43 -4.35
N LEU A 49 -10.58 -3.29 -3.18
CA LEU A 49 -10.56 -4.35 -2.19
C LEU A 49 -11.43 -3.91 -1.04
N ARG A 50 -12.65 -4.38 -1.05
CA ARG A 50 -13.63 -3.96 -0.06
C ARG A 50 -13.10 -4.23 1.34
N GLY A 51 -13.20 -3.24 2.21
CA GLY A 51 -12.72 -3.35 3.56
C GLY A 51 -11.25 -3.02 3.73
N PHE A 52 -10.53 -2.86 2.64
CA PHE A 52 -9.11 -2.56 2.69
C PHE A 52 -8.80 -1.22 2.03
N GLY A 53 -9.13 -1.08 0.77
CA GLY A 53 -8.87 0.15 0.06
C GLY A 53 -8.90 -0.08 -1.43
N SER A 54 -8.38 0.85 -2.17
CA SER A 54 -8.34 0.69 -3.61
C SER A 54 -7.00 1.15 -4.16
N PHE A 55 -6.57 0.46 -5.21
CA PHE A 55 -5.39 0.84 -5.96
C PHE A 55 -5.85 1.51 -7.24
N ARG A 56 -5.27 2.64 -7.56
CA ARG A 56 -5.65 3.40 -8.74
C ARG A 56 -4.40 3.97 -9.38
N LEU A 57 -4.57 4.38 -10.62
CA LEU A 57 -3.53 5.13 -11.29
C LEU A 57 -3.89 6.60 -11.26
N ARG A 58 -2.89 7.41 -11.01
CA ARG A 58 -3.02 8.85 -11.14
C ARG A 58 -2.16 9.27 -12.31
N LYS A 59 -2.80 9.95 -13.24
CA LYS A 59 -2.07 10.42 -14.40
C LYS A 59 -1.38 11.72 -14.04
N ARG A 60 -0.09 11.75 -14.23
CA ARG A 60 0.65 12.97 -13.97
C ARG A 60 0.71 13.78 -15.24
N GLU A 61 0.31 15.04 -15.15
CA GLU A 61 0.30 15.90 -16.30
C GLU A 61 1.69 16.10 -16.87
N PRO A 62 1.82 16.26 -18.19
CA PRO A 62 3.10 16.61 -18.79
C PRO A 62 3.54 17.96 -18.25
N ARG A 63 4.78 18.10 -18.02
CA ARG A 63 5.31 19.37 -17.55
C ARG A 63 6.68 19.56 -18.13
N LYS A 64 7.17 20.79 -18.05
CA LYS A 64 8.50 21.11 -18.53
C LYS A 64 9.46 21.08 -17.38
N GLY A 65 10.53 20.31 -17.54
CA GLY A 65 11.60 20.30 -16.59
C GLY A 65 12.75 21.11 -17.12
N ARG A 66 13.88 21.01 -16.45
CA ARG A 66 15.07 21.70 -16.87
C ARG A 66 16.24 20.75 -16.83
N ASN A 67 17.02 20.75 -17.89
CA ASN A 67 18.19 19.92 -17.94
C ASN A 67 19.24 20.50 -17.01
N PRO A 68 19.65 19.77 -15.97
CA PRO A 68 20.61 20.32 -15.02
C PRO A 68 21.98 20.61 -15.61
N LYS A 69 22.32 20.00 -16.72
CA LYS A 69 23.64 20.25 -17.34
C LYS A 69 23.63 21.45 -18.24
N THR A 70 22.58 21.67 -18.99
CA THR A 70 22.51 22.74 -19.95
C THR A 70 21.61 23.87 -19.55
N GLY A 71 20.71 23.60 -18.62
CA GLY A 71 19.69 24.56 -18.22
C GLY A 71 18.54 24.69 -19.20
N ASP A 72 18.58 23.92 -20.26
CA ASP A 72 17.50 23.95 -21.26
C ASP A 72 16.22 23.34 -20.72
N LYS A 73 15.10 23.84 -21.20
CA LYS A 73 13.82 23.29 -20.85
C LYS A 73 13.60 22.01 -21.63
N VAL A 74 13.13 20.98 -20.96
CA VAL A 74 12.81 19.72 -21.60
C VAL A 74 11.38 19.35 -21.24
N ASP A 75 10.71 18.68 -22.17
CA ASP A 75 9.34 18.22 -21.92
C ASP A 75 9.39 16.93 -21.13
N VAL A 76 8.62 16.88 -20.05
CA VAL A 76 8.49 15.66 -19.25
C VAL A 76 7.18 15.02 -19.67
N PRO A 77 7.24 13.80 -20.22
CA PRO A 77 5.99 13.17 -20.69
C PRO A 77 5.09 12.80 -19.52
N PRO A 78 3.81 12.65 -19.77
CA PRO A 78 2.88 12.24 -18.72
C PRO A 78 3.22 10.83 -18.26
N LYS A 79 3.05 10.60 -16.98
CA LYS A 79 3.32 9.29 -16.40
C LYS A 79 2.12 8.84 -15.60
N LYS A 80 1.94 7.54 -15.57
CA LYS A 80 0.93 6.94 -14.71
C LYS A 80 1.61 6.56 -13.41
N VAL A 81 1.04 7.03 -12.31
CA VAL A 81 1.60 6.78 -10.99
C VAL A 81 0.58 5.99 -10.18
N PRO A 82 0.94 4.83 -9.68
CA PRO A 82 0.00 4.10 -8.84
C PRO A 82 -0.10 4.75 -7.48
N TYR A 83 -1.28 4.71 -6.90
CA TYR A 83 -1.43 5.15 -5.53
C TYR A 83 -2.52 4.32 -4.87
N PHE A 84 -2.43 4.26 -3.57
CA PHE A 84 -3.35 3.48 -2.77
C PHE A 84 -4.22 4.43 -1.95
N LYS A 85 -5.53 4.26 -2.06
CA LYS A 85 -6.45 5.00 -1.24
C LYS A 85 -7.01 4.07 -0.19
N PRO A 86 -6.67 4.25 1.09
CA PRO A 86 -7.18 3.36 2.12
C PRO A 86 -8.67 3.52 2.29
N GLY A 87 -9.32 2.41 2.60
CA GLY A 87 -10.74 2.44 2.86
C GLY A 87 -11.01 2.83 4.30
N LYS A 88 -12.27 3.13 4.57
CA LYS A 88 -12.66 3.55 5.89
C LYS A 88 -12.37 2.46 6.93
N GLU A 89 -12.68 1.23 6.58
CA GLU A 89 -12.48 0.14 7.52
C GLU A 89 -11.01 -0.05 7.87
N LEU A 90 -10.15 0.09 6.87
CA LEU A 90 -8.72 -0.04 7.13
C LEU A 90 -8.24 1.07 8.04
N LYS A 91 -8.68 2.30 7.79
CA LYS A 91 -8.29 3.40 8.66
C LYS A 91 -8.71 3.16 10.10
N GLU A 92 -9.91 2.65 10.28
CA GLU A 92 -10.40 2.37 11.61
C GLU A 92 -9.59 1.28 12.29
N LEU A 93 -9.22 0.26 11.52
CA LEU A 93 -8.46 -0.83 12.10
C LEU A 93 -7.07 -0.42 12.57
N ILE A 94 -6.40 0.41 11.80
CA ILE A 94 -5.05 0.80 12.20
C ILE A 94 -5.04 1.83 13.30
N ASN A 95 -6.17 2.49 13.54
CA ASN A 95 -6.28 3.45 14.63
C ASN A 95 -6.99 2.89 15.85
N LYS A 96 -7.33 1.61 15.79
CA LYS A 96 -7.95 0.94 16.88
C LYS A 96 -6.92 0.54 17.92
N GLU A 97 -7.34 0.33 19.14
CA GLU A 97 -6.42 -0.15 20.13
C GLU A 97 -5.90 -1.52 19.78
N PRO A 98 -4.64 -1.79 20.06
CA PRO A 98 -4.11 -3.12 19.78
C PRO A 98 -4.84 -4.20 20.56
N ALA A 99 -4.64 -5.43 20.13
CA ALA A 99 -5.24 -6.56 20.79
C ALA A 99 -4.78 -6.62 22.26
N PRO A 100 -5.57 -7.25 23.11
CA PRO A 100 -5.19 -7.40 24.51
C PRO A 100 -3.81 -8.02 24.64
N GLY A 101 -3.03 -7.50 25.57
CA GLY A 101 -1.67 -7.95 25.78
C GLY A 101 -0.67 -7.14 25.01
N VAL A 102 -1.10 -6.34 24.06
CA VAL A 102 -0.23 -5.47 23.32
C VAL A 102 -0.44 -4.05 23.86
N PRO A 103 0.61 -3.43 24.39
CA PRO A 103 0.41 -2.10 24.94
C PRO A 103 0.02 -1.14 23.84
N SER A 104 -0.96 -0.32 24.17
CA SER A 104 -1.38 0.69 23.26
C SER A 104 -0.36 1.82 23.29
N PRO A 105 0.07 2.31 22.14
CA PRO A 105 0.89 3.51 22.16
C PRO A 105 0.13 4.61 22.84
N ALA A 106 0.84 5.47 23.50
CA ALA A 106 0.21 6.51 24.28
C ALA A 106 -0.72 7.33 23.42
N GLY A 107 -1.91 7.47 23.88
CA GLY A 107 -2.87 8.33 23.20
C GLY A 107 -3.54 7.72 22.00
N GLU A 108 -3.18 6.50 21.68
CA GLU A 108 -3.78 5.95 20.54
C GLU A 108 -5.23 5.76 20.65
N GLY A 109 -5.69 5.28 21.71
CA GLY A 109 -7.10 5.10 21.87
C GLY A 109 -7.89 6.38 21.89
N ASN A 110 -7.19 7.49 21.96
CA ASN A 110 -7.84 8.78 22.04
C ASN A 110 -7.80 9.57 20.76
N LEU A 111 -7.51 8.90 19.69
CA LEU A 111 -7.48 9.59 18.41
C LEU A 111 -8.84 10.17 18.10
N PRO A 112 -8.89 11.40 17.64
CA PRO A 112 -10.18 11.98 17.27
C PRO A 112 -10.80 11.28 16.09
N PRO A 113 -12.12 11.26 16.02
CA PRO A 113 -12.78 10.60 14.91
C PRO A 113 -12.38 11.13 13.55
N ASP A 114 -12.07 12.40 13.44
CA ASP A 114 -11.68 12.95 12.16
C ASP A 114 -10.33 12.39 11.70
N ALA A 115 -9.49 11.96 12.61
CA ALA A 115 -8.26 11.31 12.20
C ALA A 115 -8.55 10.00 11.50
N LEU A 116 -9.65 9.38 11.78
CA LEU A 116 -10.04 8.15 11.14
C LEU A 116 -10.73 8.40 9.80
N ALA A 117 -11.28 9.56 9.65
CA ALA A 117 -12.06 9.89 8.47
C ALA A 117 -11.20 10.38 7.31
N VAL A 118 -9.97 10.64 7.57
CA VAL A 118 -9.09 11.22 6.54
C VAL A 118 -8.85 10.31 5.35
#